data_04504c551fa0db7da1f770d14b17ffc4
#
_entry.id   04504c551fa0db7da1f770d14b17ffc4
#
_cell.length_a   1.000
_cell.length_b   1.000
_cell.length_c   1.000
_cell.angle_alpha   90.00
_cell.angle_beta   90.00
_cell.angle_gamma   90.00
#
_symmetry.space_group_name_H-M   'P 1'
#
loop_
_entity.id
_entity.type
_entity.pdbx_description
1 polymer ?
#
loop_
_entity_poly.entity_id
_entity_poly.type
_entity_poly.pdbx_seq_one_letter_code
_entity_poly.pdbx_strand_id
1 'polypeptide(L)'
;LLLQAGLAQAQPVMALRDDNPVMDARMGGLIWIDASGQAGIEQVASGGKMAPAFAPPAVDTIHSLGPQAALWLHFRFARSSSSRQDWLLAFPLPLLDLATVYQRSAKGGWTSQTAGDTLAVSSWPEPGRYGQFELQLPDDGVHDVYVRIQHQTEVSIPVQVSTRSSLAQRLQLEYLAIGVVFGALLLLIIACAVQSWVYRDKAYGWYAVYASIMVLVVAAWTGVAGHLLWSNFSAWNNMAQGCLAILGGGSALLVVHHLCGAGSRHRWFERLAYWTGAAGVPLSLGYLVLERGLGVRLISAYLVAVVVMGISRAYMTWRRQDVVGFWVLAAFVPLGLVTLLTVTSILGLFSASWLSQYGLMAALAVEVPLLLVALNMRSRERHAVEAREQAMSSQDALTGLLAAHLFHDRFKQVVGRAQRYKEPAAVVYIELVNYRYIKKTWGTAVAEQSLLRSVIKLRRILRDVNTVGRIDEARFGLILEGVSSRSPVTDLAARLIAAGLMPLKGLKPEVVLQFHVAGVLFSERLGSHEEISTALADLLHSMAARTRRPIRFLEPESTHPMPLETETGTESAPDSMESESAPLPQLPLHVAASTPKPAPLRALKSHSNR
;
A
#
# COMPACT_ATOMS: atom_id res chain seq x y z
N LEU A 1 -13.89 35.77 63.08
CA LEU A 1 -14.88 36.44 62.20
C LEU A 1 -14.16 37.57 61.46
N LEU A 2 -13.42 37.22 60.41
CA LEU A 2 -12.87 38.18 59.44
C LEU A 2 -13.82 38.21 58.26
N LEU A 3 -14.49 39.36 58.10
CA LEU A 3 -15.25 39.73 56.90
C LEU A 3 -14.27 39.69 55.71
N GLN A 4 -14.32 38.64 54.89
CA GLN A 4 -13.91 38.73 53.52
C GLN A 4 -14.97 39.47 52.74
N ALA A 5 -14.84 40.79 52.71
CA ALA A 5 -15.52 41.63 51.74
C ALA A 5 -14.98 41.19 50.37
N GLY A 6 -15.79 40.43 49.63
CA GLY A 6 -15.53 40.11 48.23
C GLY A 6 -15.40 41.40 47.46
N LEU A 7 -14.19 41.82 47.17
CA LEU A 7 -13.90 42.80 46.12
C LEU A 7 -14.52 42.21 44.84
N ALA A 8 -15.66 42.77 44.41
CA ALA A 8 -16.15 42.52 43.08
C ALA A 8 -15.08 43.00 42.09
N GLN A 9 -14.18 42.09 41.69
CA GLN A 9 -13.24 42.38 40.64
C GLN A 9 -14.05 42.74 39.40
N ALA A 10 -13.96 44.00 39.00
CA ALA A 10 -14.58 44.48 37.77
C ALA A 10 -14.07 43.59 36.63
N GLN A 11 -14.98 43.02 35.89
CA GLN A 11 -14.64 42.17 34.74
C GLN A 11 -13.68 42.91 33.80
N PRO A 12 -12.55 42.34 33.40
CA PRO A 12 -11.63 42.97 32.48
C PRO A 12 -12.30 43.29 31.14
N VAL A 13 -12.11 44.50 30.65
CA VAL A 13 -12.53 44.91 29.32
C VAL A 13 -11.40 44.60 28.36
N MET A 14 -11.68 43.81 27.35
CA MET A 14 -10.73 43.44 26.29
C MET A 14 -10.69 44.54 25.23
N ALA A 15 -9.61 45.30 25.16
CA ALA A 15 -9.44 46.37 24.18
C ALA A 15 -8.98 45.78 22.84
N LEU A 16 -9.76 45.92 21.81
CA LEU A 16 -9.49 45.49 20.45
C LEU A 16 -8.71 46.59 19.72
N ARG A 17 -7.48 46.25 19.33
CA ARG A 17 -6.55 47.20 18.68
C ARG A 17 -5.99 46.58 17.39
N ASP A 18 -5.81 47.42 16.37
CA ASP A 18 -5.30 46.98 15.08
C ASP A 18 -3.79 46.58 15.14
N ASP A 19 -3.04 47.07 16.14
CA ASP A 19 -1.65 46.68 16.40
C ASP A 19 -1.51 45.26 16.99
N ASN A 20 -2.60 44.74 17.58
CA ASN A 20 -2.68 43.35 18.06
C ASN A 20 -3.88 42.62 17.41
N PRO A 21 -3.76 42.22 16.14
CA PRO A 21 -4.87 41.72 15.35
C PRO A 21 -5.35 40.31 15.73
N VAL A 22 -4.67 39.64 16.69
CA VAL A 22 -5.06 38.29 17.18
C VAL A 22 -4.89 38.28 18.69
N MET A 23 -5.94 37.90 19.42
CA MET A 23 -5.98 37.84 20.86
C MET A 23 -6.57 36.52 21.34
N ASP A 24 -5.93 35.87 22.31
CA ASP A 24 -6.51 34.75 23.05
C ASP A 24 -7.50 35.31 24.09
N ALA A 25 -8.77 34.99 23.91
CA ALA A 25 -9.83 35.52 24.76
C ALA A 25 -10.20 34.60 25.94
N ARG A 26 -9.57 33.42 26.07
CA ARG A 26 -9.91 32.43 27.11
C ARG A 26 -9.92 33.02 28.52
N MET A 27 -8.90 33.81 28.83
CA MET A 27 -8.74 34.38 30.17
C MET A 27 -9.43 35.73 30.38
N GLY A 28 -9.96 36.34 29.31
CA GLY A 28 -10.61 37.64 29.35
C GLY A 28 -12.09 37.62 29.64
N GLY A 29 -12.70 36.45 29.63
CA GLY A 29 -14.15 36.25 29.89
C GLY A 29 -14.42 35.77 31.31
N LEU A 30 -15.68 35.83 31.71
CA LEU A 30 -16.19 35.11 32.88
C LEU A 30 -17.00 33.91 32.44
N ILE A 31 -17.04 32.87 33.27
CA ILE A 31 -17.73 31.60 32.98
C ILE A 31 -18.81 31.31 34.00
N TRP A 32 -19.88 30.66 33.51
CA TRP A 32 -20.92 30.10 34.37
C TRP A 32 -21.48 28.82 33.74
N ILE A 33 -21.64 27.77 34.55
CA ILE A 33 -22.22 26.52 34.10
C ILE A 33 -23.70 26.46 34.49
N ASP A 34 -24.55 26.43 33.49
CA ASP A 34 -25.97 26.19 33.64
C ASP A 34 -26.23 24.68 33.62
N ALA A 35 -26.38 24.07 34.79
CA ALA A 35 -26.62 22.64 34.93
C ALA A 35 -27.95 22.18 34.30
N SER A 36 -28.94 23.09 34.20
CA SER A 36 -30.24 22.79 33.57
C SER A 36 -30.20 22.88 32.05
N GLY A 37 -29.26 23.69 31.50
CA GLY A 37 -29.19 24.04 30.09
C GLY A 37 -30.38 24.80 29.52
N GLN A 38 -31.24 25.30 30.41
CA GLN A 38 -32.50 25.98 30.00
C GLN A 38 -32.45 27.51 30.16
N ALA A 39 -31.38 28.06 30.75
CA ALA A 39 -31.24 29.48 30.92
C ALA A 39 -31.22 30.22 29.55
N GLY A 40 -32.08 31.16 29.40
CA GLY A 40 -32.14 32.06 28.23
C GLY A 40 -31.30 33.30 28.44
N ILE A 41 -30.95 34.01 27.34
CA ILE A 41 -30.12 35.23 27.36
C ILE A 41 -30.71 36.32 28.26
N GLU A 42 -32.01 36.48 28.31
CA GLU A 42 -32.66 37.48 29.14
C GLU A 42 -32.43 37.25 30.64
N GLN A 43 -32.40 35.99 31.08
CA GLN A 43 -32.09 35.63 32.46
C GLN A 43 -30.61 35.84 32.77
N VAL A 44 -29.75 35.46 31.83
CA VAL A 44 -28.27 35.50 32.00
C VAL A 44 -27.76 36.93 31.98
N ALA A 45 -28.36 37.79 31.16
CA ALA A 45 -27.96 39.19 31.04
C ALA A 45 -28.70 40.13 32.04
N SER A 46 -29.70 39.61 32.79
CA SER A 46 -30.40 40.41 33.79
C SER A 46 -29.51 40.69 34.99
N GLY A 47 -29.17 41.93 35.26
CA GLY A 47 -28.32 42.36 36.37
C GLY A 47 -28.97 42.31 37.76
N GLY A 48 -30.02 41.48 37.98
CA GLY A 48 -30.76 41.41 39.24
C GLY A 48 -30.23 40.38 40.24
N LYS A 49 -30.89 40.25 41.43
CA LYS A 49 -30.54 39.29 42.48
C LYS A 49 -30.62 37.81 42.04
N MET A 50 -31.18 37.49 40.89
CA MET A 50 -31.24 36.18 40.27
C MET A 50 -30.23 36.01 39.11
N ALA A 51 -29.32 36.99 38.91
CA ALA A 51 -28.29 36.87 37.91
C ALA A 51 -27.32 35.70 38.25
N PRO A 52 -26.88 34.91 37.25
CA PRO A 52 -25.94 33.86 37.49
C PRO A 52 -24.60 34.39 38.03
N ALA A 53 -23.98 33.65 38.95
CA ALA A 53 -22.70 34.01 39.51
C ALA A 53 -21.59 33.61 38.52
N PHE A 54 -21.20 34.51 37.63
CA PHE A 54 -20.06 34.32 36.75
C PHE A 54 -18.73 34.37 37.54
N ALA A 55 -17.85 33.44 37.24
CA ALA A 55 -16.52 33.34 37.86
C ALA A 55 -15.42 33.47 36.80
N PRO A 56 -14.20 33.96 37.17
CA PRO A 56 -13.08 33.94 36.27
C PRO A 56 -12.70 32.49 35.92
N PRO A 57 -12.31 32.19 34.65
CA PRO A 57 -11.86 30.89 34.27
C PRO A 57 -10.49 30.56 34.91
N ALA A 58 -10.28 29.31 35.29
CA ALA A 58 -8.97 28.83 35.62
C ALA A 58 -8.20 28.46 34.34
N VAL A 59 -6.88 28.55 34.40
CA VAL A 59 -6.04 28.15 33.25
C VAL A 59 -6.24 26.68 32.92
N ASP A 60 -6.41 26.38 31.64
CA ASP A 60 -6.59 25.02 31.11
C ASP A 60 -7.72 24.19 31.74
N THR A 61 -8.81 24.86 32.11
CA THR A 61 -9.98 24.18 32.67
C THR A 61 -10.64 23.29 31.63
N ILE A 62 -10.84 22.03 32.01
CA ILE A 62 -11.67 21.08 31.27
C ILE A 62 -13.08 21.17 31.81
N HIS A 63 -14.05 21.38 30.94
CA HIS A 63 -15.45 21.45 31.31
C HIS A 63 -16.15 20.13 30.98
N SER A 64 -16.77 19.52 31.99
CA SER A 64 -17.62 18.34 31.86
C SER A 64 -19.06 18.80 31.89
N LEU A 65 -19.67 19.02 30.74
CA LEU A 65 -21.02 19.54 30.63
C LEU A 65 -22.07 18.42 30.58
N GLY A 66 -21.77 17.36 29.83
CA GLY A 66 -22.74 16.29 29.58
C GLY A 66 -23.88 16.74 28.65
N PRO A 67 -24.93 15.93 28.49
CA PRO A 67 -25.97 16.15 27.46
C PRO A 67 -26.92 17.28 27.74
N GLN A 68 -27.03 17.75 28.98
CA GLN A 68 -28.05 18.73 29.38
C GLN A 68 -27.50 20.12 29.72
N ALA A 69 -26.30 20.19 30.34
CA ALA A 69 -25.75 21.45 30.79
C ALA A 69 -25.22 22.33 29.63
N ALA A 70 -25.18 23.62 29.89
CA ALA A 70 -24.57 24.60 28.98
C ALA A 70 -23.54 25.45 29.72
N LEU A 71 -22.44 25.73 29.05
CA LEU A 71 -21.41 26.67 29.52
C LEU A 71 -21.71 28.04 28.93
N TRP A 72 -21.85 29.02 29.79
CA TRP A 72 -21.97 30.42 29.41
C TRP A 72 -20.66 31.13 29.62
N LEU A 73 -20.20 31.84 28.57
CA LEU A 73 -19.06 32.75 28.63
C LEU A 73 -19.57 34.16 28.47
N HIS A 74 -19.05 35.08 29.29
CA HIS A 74 -19.39 36.51 29.19
C HIS A 74 -18.10 37.29 28.94
N PHE A 75 -18.05 38.01 27.83
CA PHE A 75 -16.95 38.87 27.40
C PHE A 75 -17.39 40.31 27.35
N ARG A 76 -16.45 41.20 27.61
CA ARG A 76 -16.64 42.64 27.45
C ARG A 76 -15.57 43.16 26.49
N PHE A 77 -15.99 43.56 25.32
CA PHE A 77 -15.11 44.10 24.28
C PHE A 77 -15.27 45.59 24.14
N ALA A 78 -14.20 46.32 23.96
CA ALA A 78 -14.17 47.71 23.59
C ALA A 78 -13.28 47.90 22.38
N ARG A 79 -13.78 48.52 21.32
CA ARG A 79 -12.99 48.83 20.14
C ARG A 79 -12.20 50.13 20.41
N SER A 80 -10.91 50.13 20.00
CA SER A 80 -10.14 51.39 19.99
C SER A 80 -10.72 52.35 18.93
N SER A 81 -10.80 53.63 19.25
CA SER A 81 -11.30 54.67 18.33
C SER A 81 -10.53 54.77 17.00
N SER A 82 -9.33 54.24 16.94
CA SER A 82 -8.51 54.15 15.74
C SER A 82 -8.76 52.88 14.92
N SER A 83 -9.43 51.85 15.47
CA SER A 83 -9.68 50.58 14.78
C SER A 83 -10.81 50.72 13.76
N ARG A 84 -10.50 50.35 12.51
CA ARG A 84 -11.46 50.29 11.40
C ARG A 84 -11.71 48.87 10.87
N GLN A 85 -11.16 47.86 11.55
CA GLN A 85 -11.21 46.47 11.14
C GLN A 85 -12.48 45.80 11.69
N ASP A 86 -13.00 44.82 10.92
CA ASP A 86 -14.05 43.92 11.38
C ASP A 86 -13.39 42.83 12.25
N TRP A 87 -13.96 42.62 13.42
CA TRP A 87 -13.52 41.67 14.40
C TRP A 87 -14.38 40.43 14.42
N LEU A 88 -13.74 39.25 14.49
CA LEU A 88 -14.39 37.95 14.55
C LEU A 88 -14.04 37.24 15.85
N LEU A 89 -15.05 36.64 16.48
CA LEU A 89 -14.88 35.67 17.55
C LEU A 89 -14.86 34.29 16.97
N ALA A 90 -13.82 33.53 17.18
CA ALA A 90 -13.61 32.19 16.63
C ALA A 90 -13.40 31.16 17.73
N PHE A 91 -13.95 29.97 17.51
CA PHE A 91 -13.73 28.79 18.33
C PHE A 91 -12.99 27.75 17.50
N PRO A 92 -11.64 27.77 17.47
CA PRO A 92 -10.85 26.84 16.64
C PRO A 92 -10.90 25.40 17.16
N LEU A 93 -12.10 24.85 17.26
CA LEU A 93 -12.43 23.51 17.65
C LEU A 93 -13.50 22.95 16.67
N PRO A 94 -13.10 22.22 15.62
CA PRO A 94 -14.03 21.69 14.61
C PRO A 94 -15.10 20.72 15.17
N LEU A 95 -14.83 20.16 16.34
CA LEU A 95 -15.65 19.14 17.01
C LEU A 95 -16.64 19.75 18.03
N LEU A 96 -16.80 21.06 18.05
CA LEU A 96 -17.72 21.72 18.99
C LEU A 96 -19.17 21.46 18.60
N ASP A 97 -19.95 20.85 19.50
CA ASP A 97 -21.34 20.47 19.21
C ASP A 97 -22.20 21.68 18.85
N LEU A 98 -22.22 22.74 19.70
CA LEU A 98 -22.99 23.94 19.48
C LEU A 98 -22.42 25.12 20.23
N ALA A 99 -22.22 26.24 19.55
CA ALA A 99 -21.93 27.54 20.12
C ALA A 99 -22.94 28.56 19.61
N THR A 100 -23.59 29.31 20.52
CA THR A 100 -24.48 30.40 20.18
C THR A 100 -23.96 31.69 20.81
N VAL A 101 -23.66 32.67 19.97
CA VAL A 101 -23.20 34.00 20.37
C VAL A 101 -24.36 34.97 20.39
N TYR A 102 -24.53 35.65 21.53
CA TYR A 102 -25.58 36.68 21.72
C TYR A 102 -24.93 38.05 21.84
N GLN A 103 -25.42 38.99 21.07
CA GLN A 103 -24.96 40.36 21.04
C GLN A 103 -26.15 41.33 21.04
N ARG A 104 -26.00 42.54 21.58
CA ARG A 104 -27.03 43.55 21.51
C ARG A 104 -27.09 44.17 20.12
N SER A 105 -28.29 44.18 19.54
CA SER A 105 -28.54 44.90 18.31
C SER A 105 -28.59 46.42 18.56
N ALA A 106 -28.26 47.22 17.55
CA ALA A 106 -28.44 48.67 17.57
C ALA A 106 -29.88 49.12 17.89
N LYS A 107 -30.86 48.22 17.70
CA LYS A 107 -32.29 48.46 18.00
C LYS A 107 -32.69 48.06 19.43
N GLY A 108 -31.74 47.65 20.29
CA GLY A 108 -31.96 47.38 21.72
C GLY A 108 -32.35 45.94 22.07
N GLY A 109 -32.54 45.02 21.10
CA GLY A 109 -32.83 43.61 21.33
C GLY A 109 -31.55 42.74 21.28
N TRP A 110 -31.67 41.44 21.61
CA TRP A 110 -30.61 40.45 21.44
C TRP A 110 -30.66 39.84 20.03
N THR A 111 -29.53 39.81 19.38
CA THR A 111 -29.29 39.00 18.17
C THR A 111 -28.52 37.76 18.53
N SER A 112 -28.79 36.64 17.88
CA SER A 112 -28.06 35.39 18.10
C SER A 112 -27.50 34.83 16.79
N GLN A 113 -26.29 34.29 16.84
CA GLN A 113 -25.63 33.57 15.77
C GLN A 113 -25.23 32.20 16.31
N THR A 114 -25.46 31.15 15.55
CA THR A 114 -25.19 29.76 16.01
C THR A 114 -24.37 28.99 14.99
N ALA A 115 -23.37 28.26 15.46
CA ALA A 115 -22.55 27.33 14.68
C ALA A 115 -22.16 26.12 15.54
N GLY A 116 -21.87 25.00 14.92
CA GLY A 116 -21.43 23.76 15.59
C GLY A 116 -21.64 22.54 14.71
N ASP A 117 -21.02 21.42 15.04
CA ASP A 117 -21.01 20.22 14.20
C ASP A 117 -22.37 19.48 14.16
N THR A 118 -23.27 19.82 15.10
CA THR A 118 -24.66 19.36 15.11
C THR A 118 -25.56 20.10 14.11
N LEU A 119 -25.08 21.21 13.53
CA LEU A 119 -25.75 21.97 12.49
C LEU A 119 -25.06 21.77 11.14
N ALA A 120 -25.83 21.94 10.07
CA ALA A 120 -25.25 21.98 8.74
C ALA A 120 -24.29 23.16 8.61
N VAL A 121 -23.04 22.91 8.19
CA VAL A 121 -21.99 23.94 8.06
C VAL A 121 -22.45 25.07 7.10
N SER A 122 -23.23 24.71 6.08
CA SER A 122 -23.83 25.67 5.15
C SER A 122 -24.80 26.65 5.79
N SER A 123 -25.31 26.35 6.98
CA SER A 123 -26.23 27.24 7.74
C SER A 123 -25.50 28.11 8.77
N TRP A 124 -24.19 27.99 8.93
CA TRP A 124 -23.41 28.81 9.84
C TRP A 124 -23.33 30.26 9.35
N PRO A 125 -23.20 31.23 10.26
CA PRO A 125 -23.05 32.65 9.86
C PRO A 125 -21.85 32.88 8.93
N GLU A 126 -20.72 32.23 9.23
CA GLU A 126 -19.53 32.18 8.41
C GLU A 126 -19.17 30.70 8.20
N PRO A 127 -19.50 30.10 7.05
CA PRO A 127 -19.16 28.71 6.76
C PRO A 127 -17.65 28.49 6.79
N GLY A 128 -17.20 27.46 7.50
CA GLY A 128 -15.77 27.19 7.67
C GLY A 128 -15.48 25.88 8.37
N ARG A 129 -14.22 25.69 8.77
CA ARG A 129 -13.77 24.48 9.48
C ARG A 129 -14.23 24.44 10.95
N TYR A 130 -14.47 25.60 11.54
CA TYR A 130 -14.93 25.78 12.91
C TYR A 130 -15.78 27.06 13.03
N GLY A 131 -16.53 27.18 14.10
CA GLY A 131 -17.46 28.31 14.31
C GLY A 131 -16.74 29.65 14.37
N GLN A 132 -17.23 30.61 13.57
CA GLN A 132 -16.77 31.99 13.47
C GLN A 132 -17.98 32.91 13.54
N PHE A 133 -17.86 33.99 14.28
CA PHE A 133 -18.96 34.90 14.56
C PHE A 133 -18.47 36.34 14.44
N GLU A 134 -19.19 37.15 13.70
CA GLU A 134 -18.90 38.58 13.57
C GLU A 134 -19.26 39.33 14.83
N LEU A 135 -18.32 40.12 15.36
CA LEU A 135 -18.57 40.99 16.51
C LEU A 135 -19.22 42.30 16.04
N GLN A 136 -20.43 42.57 16.55
CA GLN A 136 -21.15 43.81 16.28
C GLN A 136 -20.71 44.88 17.29
N LEU A 137 -19.82 45.75 16.86
CA LEU A 137 -19.23 46.84 17.67
C LEU A 137 -19.55 48.19 17.03
N PRO A 138 -20.77 48.71 17.20
CA PRO A 138 -21.23 49.90 16.51
C PRO A 138 -20.50 51.18 16.93
N ASP A 139 -19.97 51.23 18.15
CA ASP A 139 -19.24 52.37 18.71
C ASP A 139 -18.01 51.92 19.49
N ASP A 140 -17.24 52.88 20.05
CA ASP A 140 -16.05 52.65 20.86
C ASP A 140 -16.37 52.31 22.33
N GLY A 141 -17.63 52.14 22.65
CA GLY A 141 -18.10 51.74 23.98
C GLY A 141 -17.77 50.32 24.34
N VAL A 142 -18.14 49.94 25.56
CA VAL A 142 -17.99 48.56 26.03
C VAL A 142 -19.25 47.76 25.61
N HIS A 143 -19.01 46.71 24.87
CA HIS A 143 -20.06 45.80 24.38
C HIS A 143 -20.00 44.48 25.12
N ASP A 144 -21.14 44.06 25.67
CA ASP A 144 -21.28 42.75 26.31
C ASP A 144 -21.62 41.67 25.25
N VAL A 145 -20.85 40.62 25.23
CA VAL A 145 -21.03 39.46 24.35
C VAL A 145 -21.15 38.20 25.21
N TYR A 146 -22.25 37.50 25.05
CA TYR A 146 -22.50 36.24 25.74
C TYR A 146 -22.43 35.09 24.76
N VAL A 147 -21.77 34.00 25.18
CA VAL A 147 -21.64 32.79 24.39
C VAL A 147 -22.19 31.62 25.17
N ARG A 148 -23.12 30.91 24.61
CA ARG A 148 -23.68 29.68 25.15
C ARG A 148 -23.12 28.51 24.40
N ILE A 149 -22.43 27.62 25.10
CA ILE A 149 -21.76 26.42 24.52
C ILE A 149 -22.40 25.17 25.10
N GLN A 150 -22.76 24.25 24.23
CA GLN A 150 -23.20 22.91 24.59
C GLN A 150 -22.24 21.90 23.96
N HIS A 151 -21.81 20.93 24.76
CA HIS A 151 -20.90 19.89 24.31
C HIS A 151 -21.05 18.66 25.21
N GLN A 152 -21.20 17.48 24.59
CA GLN A 152 -21.52 16.26 25.32
C GLN A 152 -20.33 15.57 25.99
N THR A 153 -19.12 15.86 25.54
CA THR A 153 -17.89 15.28 26.07
C THR A 153 -17.08 16.30 26.86
N GLU A 154 -16.06 15.83 27.56
CA GLU A 154 -15.08 16.68 28.23
C GLU A 154 -14.39 17.59 27.21
N VAL A 155 -14.34 18.91 27.46
CA VAL A 155 -13.78 19.86 26.50
C VAL A 155 -13.05 21.02 27.16
N SER A 156 -11.92 21.39 26.59
CA SER A 156 -11.27 22.68 26.81
C SER A 156 -11.51 23.56 25.58
N ILE A 157 -12.14 24.72 25.77
CA ILE A 157 -12.64 25.55 24.69
C ILE A 157 -11.64 26.65 24.35
N PRO A 158 -10.94 26.60 23.22
CA PRO A 158 -10.13 27.70 22.74
C PRO A 158 -11.05 28.83 22.23
N VAL A 159 -10.81 30.03 22.71
CA VAL A 159 -11.54 31.22 22.28
C VAL A 159 -10.55 32.24 21.75
N GLN A 160 -10.72 32.65 20.51
CA GLN A 160 -9.85 33.64 19.87
C GLN A 160 -10.67 34.77 19.28
N VAL A 161 -10.16 35.98 19.44
CA VAL A 161 -10.69 37.17 18.77
C VAL A 161 -9.60 37.65 17.81
N SER A 162 -10.01 37.88 16.56
CA SER A 162 -9.06 38.31 15.53
C SER A 162 -9.73 39.22 14.50
N THR A 163 -8.90 40.01 13.81
CA THR A 163 -9.42 40.77 12.66
C THR A 163 -9.72 39.79 11.50
N ARG A 164 -10.70 40.14 10.66
CA ARG A 164 -11.09 39.33 9.49
C ARG A 164 -9.91 39.05 8.57
N SER A 165 -9.02 40.02 8.39
CA SER A 165 -7.82 39.87 7.54
C SER A 165 -6.81 38.86 8.12
N SER A 166 -6.52 38.95 9.42
CA SER A 166 -5.59 38.02 10.11
C SER A 166 -6.14 36.61 10.15
N LEU A 167 -7.44 36.46 10.42
CA LEU A 167 -8.09 35.14 10.40
C LEU A 167 -8.05 34.53 9.01
N ALA A 168 -8.31 35.31 7.96
CA ALA A 168 -8.26 34.84 6.58
C ALA A 168 -6.85 34.37 6.19
N GLN A 169 -5.79 35.11 6.53
CA GLN A 169 -4.40 34.69 6.30
C GLN A 169 -4.06 33.38 7.03
N ARG A 170 -4.47 33.27 8.28
CA ARG A 170 -4.25 32.05 9.06
C ARG A 170 -4.96 30.86 8.43
N LEU A 171 -6.25 31.01 8.07
CA LEU A 171 -7.03 29.96 7.41
C LEU A 171 -6.39 29.54 6.09
N GLN A 172 -5.88 30.48 5.28
CA GLN A 172 -5.17 30.15 4.04
C GLN A 172 -3.93 29.26 4.30
N LEU A 173 -3.12 29.60 5.31
CA LEU A 173 -1.95 28.78 5.67
C LEU A 173 -2.36 27.41 6.22
N GLU A 174 -3.41 27.35 7.04
CA GLU A 174 -3.94 26.09 7.55
C GLU A 174 -4.47 25.18 6.43
N TYR A 175 -5.26 25.73 5.49
CA TYR A 175 -5.74 24.96 4.32
C TYR A 175 -4.60 24.54 3.40
N LEU A 176 -3.57 25.39 3.22
CA LEU A 176 -2.40 25.03 2.43
C LEU A 176 -1.65 23.85 3.08
N ALA A 177 -1.39 23.91 4.39
CA ALA A 177 -0.71 22.86 5.14
C ALA A 177 -1.49 21.54 5.08
N ILE A 178 -2.80 21.57 5.29
CA ILE A 178 -3.69 20.41 5.19
C ILE A 178 -3.69 19.87 3.75
N GLY A 179 -3.76 20.77 2.76
CA GLY A 179 -3.75 20.41 1.34
C GLY A 179 -2.47 19.71 0.91
N VAL A 180 -1.32 20.14 1.42
CA VAL A 180 -0.02 19.46 1.19
C VAL A 180 -0.04 18.04 1.74
N VAL A 181 -0.53 17.85 2.97
CA VAL A 181 -0.66 16.51 3.58
C VAL A 181 -1.62 15.62 2.76
N PHE A 182 -2.76 16.16 2.36
CA PHE A 182 -3.73 15.41 1.54
C PHE A 182 -3.17 15.06 0.16
N GLY A 183 -2.47 16.00 -0.49
CA GLY A 183 -1.83 15.76 -1.77
C GLY A 183 -0.78 14.66 -1.69
N ALA A 184 0.06 14.68 -0.66
CA ALA A 184 1.05 13.64 -0.41
C ALA A 184 0.41 12.26 -0.16
N LEU A 185 -0.62 12.20 0.69
CA LEU A 185 -1.36 10.96 0.95
C LEU A 185 -2.08 10.45 -0.31
N LEU A 186 -2.67 11.32 -1.11
CA LEU A 186 -3.37 10.94 -2.34
C LEU A 186 -2.40 10.34 -3.37
N LEU A 187 -1.25 10.98 -3.57
CA LEU A 187 -0.19 10.44 -4.43
C LEU A 187 0.28 9.07 -3.95
N LEU A 188 0.43 8.90 -2.64
CA LEU A 188 0.83 7.65 -2.05
C LEU A 188 -0.24 6.55 -2.23
N ILE A 189 -1.52 6.88 -2.05
CA ILE A 189 -2.64 5.97 -2.30
C ILE A 189 -2.61 5.47 -3.74
N ILE A 190 -2.48 6.38 -4.70
CA ILE A 190 -2.41 6.05 -6.13
C ILE A 190 -1.19 5.16 -6.40
N ALA A 191 -0.01 5.53 -5.90
CA ALA A 191 1.21 4.75 -6.09
C ALA A 191 1.07 3.33 -5.50
N CYS A 192 0.54 3.20 -4.28
CA CYS A 192 0.33 1.90 -3.65
C CYS A 192 -0.76 1.07 -4.36
N ALA A 193 -1.83 1.68 -4.84
CA ALA A 193 -2.86 1.01 -5.62
C ALA A 193 -2.30 0.47 -6.94
N VAL A 194 -1.52 1.26 -7.66
CA VAL A 194 -0.84 0.85 -8.90
C VAL A 194 0.15 -0.28 -8.62
N GLN A 195 0.97 -0.18 -7.59
CA GLN A 195 1.92 -1.24 -7.22
C GLN A 195 1.20 -2.53 -6.83
N SER A 196 0.11 -2.43 -6.07
CA SER A 196 -0.72 -3.59 -5.72
C SER A 196 -1.29 -4.29 -6.96
N TRP A 197 -1.72 -3.51 -7.96
CA TRP A 197 -2.27 -4.06 -9.21
C TRP A 197 -1.19 -4.68 -10.09
N VAL A 198 -0.07 -3.97 -10.31
CA VAL A 198 1.03 -4.41 -11.19
C VAL A 198 1.73 -5.63 -10.62
N TYR A 199 2.10 -5.59 -9.35
CA TYR A 199 2.86 -6.67 -8.69
C TYR A 199 1.99 -7.70 -7.99
N ARG A 200 0.65 -7.53 -7.99
CA ARG A 200 -0.33 -8.38 -7.27
C ARG A 200 0.00 -8.55 -5.78
N ASP A 201 0.69 -7.57 -5.19
CA ASP A 201 1.07 -7.60 -3.78
C ASP A 201 -0.06 -7.01 -2.90
N LYS A 202 -0.68 -7.88 -2.10
CA LYS A 202 -1.79 -7.51 -1.20
C LYS A 202 -1.39 -6.50 -0.12
N ALA A 203 -0.10 -6.42 0.25
CA ALA A 203 0.36 -5.50 1.30
C ALA A 203 0.18 -4.04 0.87
N TYR A 204 0.52 -3.71 -0.39
CA TYR A 204 0.27 -2.37 -0.94
C TYR A 204 -1.23 -2.05 -1.04
N GLY A 205 -2.06 -3.04 -1.38
CA GLY A 205 -3.52 -2.85 -1.44
C GLY A 205 -4.11 -2.51 -0.07
N TRP A 206 -3.74 -3.24 0.97
CA TRP A 206 -4.18 -2.96 2.33
C TRP A 206 -3.70 -1.59 2.83
N TYR A 207 -2.47 -1.21 2.46
CA TYR A 207 -1.96 0.12 2.80
C TYR A 207 -2.73 1.24 2.07
N ALA A 208 -3.06 1.06 0.80
CA ALA A 208 -3.86 2.03 0.05
C ALA A 208 -5.26 2.22 0.67
N VAL A 209 -5.90 1.13 1.13
CA VAL A 209 -7.18 1.20 1.86
C VAL A 209 -7.02 1.97 3.18
N TYR A 210 -6.00 1.63 3.98
CA TYR A 210 -5.70 2.33 5.22
C TYR A 210 -5.47 3.82 5.00
N ALA A 211 -4.60 4.19 4.07
CA ALA A 211 -4.28 5.58 3.77
C ALA A 211 -5.52 6.35 3.29
N SER A 212 -6.41 5.73 2.51
CA SER A 212 -7.68 6.32 2.07
C SER A 212 -8.60 6.62 3.26
N ILE A 213 -8.70 5.69 4.21
CA ILE A 213 -9.47 5.91 5.44
C ILE A 213 -8.83 7.04 6.27
N MET A 214 -7.48 7.06 6.39
CA MET A 214 -6.79 8.10 7.16
C MET A 214 -6.94 9.49 6.56
N VAL A 215 -7.02 9.63 5.23
CA VAL A 215 -7.39 10.92 4.59
C VAL A 215 -8.75 11.39 5.08
N LEU A 216 -9.75 10.51 5.12
CA LEU A 216 -11.08 10.85 5.61
C LEU A 216 -11.09 11.15 7.12
N VAL A 217 -10.33 10.40 7.92
CA VAL A 217 -10.15 10.66 9.36
C VAL A 217 -9.60 12.08 9.57
N VAL A 218 -8.50 12.43 8.90
CA VAL A 218 -7.89 13.76 9.01
C VAL A 218 -8.85 14.85 8.50
N ALA A 219 -9.53 14.61 7.40
CA ALA A 219 -10.51 15.57 6.85
C ALA A 219 -11.67 15.83 7.81
N ALA A 220 -12.20 14.80 8.46
CA ALA A 220 -13.24 14.94 9.47
C ALA A 220 -12.71 15.63 10.74
N TRP A 221 -11.53 15.22 11.22
CA TRP A 221 -10.92 15.75 12.43
C TRP A 221 -10.54 17.24 12.32
N THR A 222 -10.07 17.66 11.16
CA THR A 222 -9.71 19.07 10.90
C THR A 222 -10.89 19.95 10.53
N GLY A 223 -12.11 19.39 10.41
CA GLY A 223 -13.30 20.11 9.97
C GLY A 223 -13.38 20.38 8.46
N VAL A 224 -12.35 19.99 7.69
CA VAL A 224 -12.33 20.19 6.22
C VAL A 224 -13.44 19.39 5.54
N ALA A 225 -13.70 18.16 6.01
CA ALA A 225 -14.74 17.34 5.44
C ALA A 225 -16.15 17.91 5.70
N GLY A 226 -16.40 18.42 6.91
CA GLY A 226 -17.62 19.12 7.24
C GLY A 226 -17.86 20.35 6.35
N HIS A 227 -16.80 21.09 6.05
CA HIS A 227 -16.89 22.28 5.20
C HIS A 227 -17.04 21.96 3.71
N LEU A 228 -16.25 20.99 3.17
CA LEU A 228 -16.14 20.80 1.72
C LEU A 228 -16.86 19.56 1.18
N LEU A 229 -17.00 18.48 1.97
CA LEU A 229 -17.51 17.20 1.47
C LEU A 229 -18.98 16.97 1.84
N TRP A 230 -19.40 17.32 3.05
CA TRP A 230 -20.76 17.05 3.54
C TRP A 230 -21.35 18.21 4.35
N SER A 231 -21.16 19.44 3.85
CA SER A 231 -21.60 20.69 4.49
C SER A 231 -23.08 20.73 4.85
N ASN A 232 -23.94 19.97 4.15
CA ASN A 232 -25.39 19.91 4.35
C ASN A 232 -25.85 18.73 5.22
N PHE A 233 -24.94 17.81 5.61
CA PHE A 233 -25.30 16.59 6.34
C PHE A 233 -24.82 16.65 7.79
N SER A 234 -25.54 17.40 8.64
CA SER A 234 -25.18 17.61 10.05
C SER A 234 -25.12 16.30 10.85
N ALA A 235 -26.09 15.41 10.70
CA ALA A 235 -26.11 14.13 11.42
C ALA A 235 -24.85 13.28 11.12
N TRP A 236 -24.44 13.23 9.86
CA TRP A 236 -23.21 12.55 9.47
C TRP A 236 -21.97 13.29 9.98
N ASN A 237 -21.91 14.61 9.86
CA ASN A 237 -20.77 15.40 10.33
C ASN A 237 -20.46 15.13 11.79
N ASN A 238 -21.47 15.08 12.64
CA ASN A 238 -21.38 14.80 14.07
C ASN A 238 -20.86 13.37 14.39
N MET A 239 -21.21 12.36 13.54
CA MET A 239 -20.86 10.96 13.77
C MET A 239 -19.62 10.51 12.98
N ALA A 240 -19.29 11.18 11.89
CA ALA A 240 -18.24 10.79 10.95
C ALA A 240 -16.89 10.58 11.64
N GLN A 241 -16.54 11.44 12.57
CA GLN A 241 -15.25 11.39 13.27
C GLN A 241 -15.09 10.11 14.07
N GLY A 242 -16.10 9.70 14.83
CA GLY A 242 -16.07 8.45 15.60
C GLY A 242 -16.05 7.22 14.70
N CYS A 243 -16.92 7.19 13.69
CA CYS A 243 -16.96 6.12 12.70
C CYS A 243 -15.62 5.94 11.99
N LEU A 244 -15.06 7.03 11.48
CA LEU A 244 -13.81 7.02 10.73
C LEU A 244 -12.60 6.70 11.64
N ALA A 245 -12.59 7.13 12.90
CA ALA A 245 -11.54 6.78 13.85
C ALA A 245 -11.52 5.28 14.14
N ILE A 246 -12.69 4.64 14.29
CA ILE A 246 -12.80 3.18 14.46
C ILE A 246 -12.27 2.46 13.20
N LEU A 247 -12.70 2.88 12.01
CA LEU A 247 -12.24 2.30 10.74
C LEU A 247 -10.75 2.51 10.53
N GLY A 248 -10.24 3.70 10.85
CA GLY A 248 -8.82 4.03 10.79
C GLY A 248 -7.98 3.13 11.70
N GLY A 249 -8.36 3.00 12.95
CA GLY A 249 -7.70 2.11 13.90
C GLY A 249 -7.73 0.65 13.47
N GLY A 250 -8.90 0.16 13.03
CA GLY A 250 -9.04 -1.21 12.54
C GLY A 250 -8.18 -1.50 11.31
N SER A 251 -8.19 -0.61 10.32
CA SER A 251 -7.38 -0.73 9.11
C SER A 251 -5.88 -0.64 9.40
N ALA A 252 -5.45 0.22 10.34
CA ALA A 252 -4.09 0.30 10.82
C ALA A 252 -3.59 -1.04 11.38
N LEU A 253 -4.39 -1.69 12.24
CA LEU A 253 -4.05 -2.98 12.81
C LEU A 253 -3.98 -4.09 11.75
N LEU A 254 -4.85 -4.06 10.72
CA LEU A 254 -4.81 -4.98 9.59
C LEU A 254 -3.54 -4.77 8.74
N VAL A 255 -3.12 -3.53 8.50
CA VAL A 255 -1.85 -3.23 7.82
C VAL A 255 -0.66 -3.79 8.61
N VAL A 256 -0.60 -3.54 9.93
CA VAL A 256 0.44 -4.12 10.80
C VAL A 256 0.44 -5.65 10.73
N HIS A 257 -0.76 -6.27 10.74
CA HIS A 257 -0.88 -7.72 10.61
C HIS A 257 -0.28 -8.25 9.30
N HIS A 258 -0.55 -7.59 8.16
CA HIS A 258 -0.04 -8.01 6.85
C HIS A 258 1.45 -7.72 6.66
N LEU A 259 1.96 -6.62 7.23
CA LEU A 259 3.39 -6.28 7.17
C LEU A 259 4.24 -7.18 8.04
N CYS A 260 3.82 -7.45 9.28
CA CYS A 260 4.56 -8.28 10.22
C CYS A 260 4.52 -9.79 9.90
N GLY A 261 3.71 -10.20 8.89
CA GLY A 261 3.65 -11.58 8.41
C GLY A 261 3.10 -12.60 9.41
N ALA A 262 2.86 -13.81 8.93
CA ALA A 262 2.52 -14.96 9.75
C ALA A 262 3.81 -15.67 10.22
N GLY A 263 4.00 -15.87 11.48
CA GLY A 263 5.22 -16.51 12.00
C GLY A 263 5.36 -16.40 13.52
N SER A 264 4.35 -15.86 14.18
CA SER A 264 4.32 -15.75 15.63
C SER A 264 4.24 -17.13 16.28
N ARG A 265 5.07 -17.35 17.31
CA ARG A 265 4.98 -18.51 18.21
C ARG A 265 3.59 -18.61 18.87
N HIS A 266 2.86 -17.49 18.90
CA HIS A 266 1.52 -17.35 19.48
C HIS A 266 0.47 -17.08 18.39
N ARG A 267 0.06 -18.11 17.67
CA ARG A 267 -0.99 -18.02 16.62
C ARG A 267 -2.32 -17.43 17.12
N TRP A 268 -2.64 -17.58 18.40
CA TRP A 268 -3.84 -17.01 19.01
C TRP A 268 -3.81 -15.48 19.00
N PHE A 269 -2.64 -14.87 19.30
CA PHE A 269 -2.47 -13.41 19.30
C PHE A 269 -2.56 -12.83 17.88
N GLU A 270 -2.06 -13.54 16.88
CA GLU A 270 -2.23 -13.16 15.47
C GLU A 270 -3.69 -13.14 15.07
N ARG A 271 -4.45 -14.18 15.43
CA ARG A 271 -5.89 -14.24 15.15
C ARG A 271 -6.64 -13.15 15.91
N LEU A 272 -6.30 -12.90 17.18
CA LEU A 272 -6.91 -11.85 17.97
C LEU A 272 -6.69 -10.48 17.32
N ALA A 273 -5.44 -10.14 16.93
CA ALA A 273 -5.13 -8.88 16.26
C ALA A 273 -5.90 -8.72 14.93
N TYR A 274 -5.97 -9.78 14.12
CA TYR A 274 -6.75 -9.77 12.89
C TYR A 274 -8.23 -9.50 13.15
N TRP A 275 -8.84 -10.25 14.07
CA TRP A 275 -10.27 -10.10 14.38
C TRP A 275 -10.59 -8.76 15.05
N THR A 276 -9.68 -8.23 15.89
CA THR A 276 -9.83 -6.88 16.45
C THR A 276 -9.79 -5.81 15.34
N GLY A 277 -8.89 -5.95 14.37
CA GLY A 277 -8.85 -5.05 13.22
C GLY A 277 -10.11 -5.15 12.36
N ALA A 278 -10.56 -6.37 12.05
CA ALA A 278 -11.77 -6.63 11.27
C ALA A 278 -13.05 -6.16 12.00
N ALA A 279 -13.07 -6.24 13.33
CA ALA A 279 -14.18 -5.75 14.16
C ALA A 279 -14.39 -4.23 14.04
N GLY A 280 -13.41 -3.48 13.54
CA GLY A 280 -13.56 -2.06 13.25
C GLY A 280 -14.75 -1.74 12.34
N VAL A 281 -15.06 -2.61 11.37
CA VAL A 281 -16.19 -2.38 10.46
C VAL A 281 -17.54 -2.49 11.19
N PRO A 282 -17.90 -3.61 11.85
CA PRO A 282 -19.17 -3.70 12.57
C PRO A 282 -19.26 -2.73 13.75
N LEU A 283 -18.13 -2.43 14.44
CA LEU A 283 -18.11 -1.42 15.51
C LEU A 283 -18.41 -0.02 14.99
N SER A 284 -17.86 0.36 13.83
CA SER A 284 -18.14 1.63 13.17
C SER A 284 -19.62 1.78 12.82
N LEU A 285 -20.26 0.71 12.31
CA LEU A 285 -21.69 0.69 12.03
C LEU A 285 -22.53 0.74 13.33
N GLY A 286 -22.11 0.01 14.37
CA GLY A 286 -22.75 0.03 15.68
C GLY A 286 -22.70 1.41 16.34
N TYR A 287 -21.61 2.16 16.14
CA TYR A 287 -21.47 3.52 16.67
C TYR A 287 -22.57 4.48 16.18
N LEU A 288 -23.09 4.29 14.96
CA LEU A 288 -24.15 5.13 14.41
C LEU A 288 -25.47 5.07 15.19
N VAL A 289 -25.70 3.99 15.92
CA VAL A 289 -26.97 3.74 16.67
C VAL A 289 -26.75 3.88 18.18
N LEU A 290 -25.49 4.04 18.62
CA LEU A 290 -25.17 4.04 20.05
C LEU A 290 -25.34 5.45 20.66
N GLU A 291 -25.75 5.51 21.92
CA GLU A 291 -25.71 6.76 22.67
C GLU A 291 -24.27 7.31 22.71
N ARG A 292 -24.11 8.62 22.48
CA ARG A 292 -22.80 9.25 22.27
C ARG A 292 -21.85 9.01 23.44
N GLY A 293 -22.29 9.10 24.68
CA GLY A 293 -21.45 8.89 25.83
C GLY A 293 -20.92 7.45 25.97
N LEU A 294 -21.72 6.46 25.63
CA LEU A 294 -21.29 5.06 25.54
C LEU A 294 -20.39 4.86 24.31
N GLY A 295 -20.74 5.46 23.18
CA GLY A 295 -19.96 5.39 21.96
C GLY A 295 -18.53 5.87 22.15
N VAL A 296 -18.35 7.03 22.77
CA VAL A 296 -17.02 7.62 23.03
C VAL A 296 -16.17 6.73 23.95
N ARG A 297 -16.76 6.13 24.98
CA ARG A 297 -16.05 5.19 25.87
C ARG A 297 -15.62 3.92 25.15
N LEU A 298 -16.49 3.36 24.30
CA LEU A 298 -16.19 2.17 23.49
C LEU A 298 -15.11 2.46 22.46
N ILE A 299 -15.18 3.61 21.75
CA ILE A 299 -14.12 4.04 20.80
C ILE A 299 -12.79 4.15 21.54
N SER A 300 -12.77 4.84 22.69
CA SER A 300 -11.57 5.04 23.47
C SER A 300 -10.94 3.70 23.87
N ALA A 301 -11.71 2.78 24.39
CA ALA A 301 -11.24 1.43 24.74
C ALA A 301 -10.74 0.66 23.51
N TYR A 302 -11.46 0.74 22.39
CA TYR A 302 -11.07 0.10 21.12
C TYR A 302 -9.76 0.66 20.57
N LEU A 303 -9.59 1.98 20.53
CA LEU A 303 -8.36 2.62 20.03
C LEU A 303 -7.16 2.30 20.90
N VAL A 304 -7.33 2.27 22.23
CA VAL A 304 -6.27 1.82 23.16
C VAL A 304 -5.87 0.37 22.86
N ALA A 305 -6.85 -0.53 22.70
CA ALA A 305 -6.58 -1.92 22.35
C ALA A 305 -5.84 -2.05 21.01
N VAL A 306 -6.24 -1.30 19.98
CA VAL A 306 -5.58 -1.27 18.66
C VAL A 306 -4.13 -0.82 18.79
N VAL A 307 -3.86 0.27 19.50
CA VAL A 307 -2.51 0.80 19.73
C VAL A 307 -1.63 -0.22 20.44
N VAL A 308 -2.11 -0.78 21.56
CA VAL A 308 -1.37 -1.77 22.35
C VAL A 308 -1.07 -3.02 21.51
N MET A 309 -2.06 -3.52 20.77
CA MET A 309 -1.89 -4.72 19.94
C MET A 309 -0.96 -4.45 18.74
N GLY A 310 -1.10 -3.30 18.08
CA GLY A 310 -0.26 -2.90 16.94
C GLY A 310 1.21 -2.76 17.34
N ILE A 311 1.49 -2.02 18.42
CA ILE A 311 2.85 -1.85 18.95
C ILE A 311 3.43 -3.21 19.42
N SER A 312 2.63 -4.03 20.13
CA SER A 312 3.06 -5.35 20.57
C SER A 312 3.43 -6.26 19.41
N ARG A 313 2.63 -6.24 18.31
CA ARG A 313 2.92 -7.02 17.10
C ARG A 313 4.23 -6.55 16.44
N ALA A 314 4.40 -5.25 16.23
CA ALA A 314 5.60 -4.68 15.63
C ALA A 314 6.85 -5.00 16.49
N TYR A 315 6.75 -4.86 17.83
CA TYR A 315 7.81 -5.20 18.77
C TYR A 315 8.19 -6.69 18.73
N MET A 316 7.19 -7.60 18.72
CA MET A 316 7.45 -9.04 18.62
C MET A 316 8.15 -9.40 17.30
N THR A 317 7.82 -8.73 16.20
CA THR A 317 8.45 -8.92 14.89
C THR A 317 9.89 -8.43 14.91
N TRP A 318 10.14 -7.24 15.45
CA TRP A 318 11.48 -6.69 15.63
C TRP A 318 12.38 -7.60 16.51
N ARG A 319 11.87 -8.11 17.63
CA ARG A 319 12.59 -9.04 18.51
C ARG A 319 13.03 -10.33 17.81
N ARG A 320 12.47 -10.66 16.68
CA ARG A 320 12.84 -11.81 15.85
C ARG A 320 13.89 -11.49 14.80
N GLN A 321 14.54 -10.33 14.90
CA GLN A 321 15.53 -9.85 13.94
C GLN A 321 14.93 -9.51 12.56
N ASP A 322 13.61 -9.36 12.46
CA ASP A 322 12.95 -8.87 11.26
C ASP A 322 13.01 -7.32 11.24
N VAL A 323 13.79 -6.78 10.32
CA VAL A 323 14.01 -5.32 10.18
C VAL A 323 12.71 -4.59 9.84
N VAL A 324 11.77 -5.25 9.17
CA VAL A 324 10.43 -4.68 8.88
C VAL A 324 9.71 -4.33 10.18
N GLY A 325 9.83 -5.19 11.21
CA GLY A 325 9.24 -4.94 12.52
C GLY A 325 9.74 -3.65 13.18
N PHE A 326 11.01 -3.31 13.03
CA PHE A 326 11.58 -2.05 13.52
C PHE A 326 10.94 -0.84 12.83
N TRP A 327 10.85 -0.85 11.50
CA TRP A 327 10.29 0.28 10.75
C TRP A 327 8.79 0.47 11.03
N VAL A 328 8.04 -0.63 11.15
CA VAL A 328 6.62 -0.60 11.56
C VAL A 328 6.48 -0.04 12.96
N LEU A 329 7.33 -0.44 13.91
CA LEU A 329 7.32 0.08 15.28
C LEU A 329 7.62 1.59 15.29
N ALA A 330 8.67 2.02 14.57
CA ALA A 330 9.05 3.43 14.47
C ALA A 330 7.93 4.29 13.86
N ALA A 331 7.16 3.75 12.91
CA ALA A 331 6.02 4.41 12.30
C ALA A 331 4.82 4.53 13.24
N PHE A 332 4.46 3.44 13.93
CA PHE A 332 3.23 3.41 14.73
C PHE A 332 3.38 3.94 16.16
N VAL A 333 4.59 4.05 16.71
CA VAL A 333 4.79 4.60 18.07
C VAL A 333 4.36 6.08 18.15
N PRO A 334 4.77 6.99 17.23
CA PRO A 334 4.30 8.37 17.25
C PRO A 334 2.79 8.48 17.08
N LEU A 335 2.21 7.75 16.13
CA LEU A 335 0.77 7.72 15.91
C LEU A 335 0.01 7.18 17.12
N GLY A 336 0.50 6.10 17.73
CA GLY A 336 -0.07 5.51 18.93
C GLY A 336 -0.01 6.47 20.12
N LEU A 337 1.11 7.19 20.30
CA LEU A 337 1.24 8.19 21.35
C LEU A 337 0.22 9.32 21.19
N VAL A 338 0.08 9.88 19.98
CA VAL A 338 -0.90 10.93 19.71
C VAL A 338 -2.32 10.41 19.92
N THR A 339 -2.61 9.18 19.49
CA THR A 339 -3.92 8.56 19.70
C THR A 339 -4.22 8.40 21.20
N LEU A 340 -3.27 7.94 22.00
CA LEU A 340 -3.44 7.81 23.45
C LEU A 340 -3.64 9.18 24.14
N LEU A 341 -2.86 10.19 23.75
CA LEU A 341 -3.02 11.56 24.27
C LEU A 341 -4.37 12.15 23.86
N THR A 342 -4.84 11.88 22.67
CA THR A 342 -6.18 12.30 22.22
C THR A 342 -7.29 11.61 23.03
N VAL A 343 -7.17 10.30 23.25
CA VAL A 343 -8.10 9.53 24.09
C VAL A 343 -8.11 10.07 25.52
N THR A 344 -6.96 10.34 26.12
CA THR A 344 -6.89 10.91 27.50
C THR A 344 -7.48 12.31 27.56
N SER A 345 -7.32 13.12 26.49
CA SER A 345 -7.96 14.44 26.39
C SER A 345 -9.49 14.35 26.29
N ILE A 346 -10.02 13.44 25.48
CA ILE A 346 -11.47 13.19 25.34
C ILE A 346 -12.09 12.67 26.65
N LEU A 347 -11.31 11.93 27.45
CA LEU A 347 -11.72 11.45 28.76
C LEU A 347 -11.53 12.49 29.88
N GLY A 348 -11.09 13.71 29.54
CA GLY A 348 -10.94 14.79 30.50
C GLY A 348 -9.72 14.68 31.44
N LEU A 349 -8.78 13.77 31.16
CA LEU A 349 -7.60 13.55 32.02
C LEU A 349 -6.47 14.54 31.73
N PHE A 350 -6.46 15.16 30.53
CA PHE A 350 -5.39 16.03 30.09
C PHE A 350 -5.90 17.06 29.07
N SER A 351 -5.53 18.33 29.22
CA SER A 351 -5.87 19.38 28.26
C SER A 351 -4.69 19.64 27.32
N ALA A 352 -4.84 19.38 26.03
CA ALA A 352 -3.81 19.65 25.04
C ALA A 352 -4.44 20.17 23.74
N SER A 353 -4.85 21.43 23.75
CA SER A 353 -5.61 22.03 22.64
C SER A 353 -4.85 22.02 21.31
N TRP A 354 -3.54 22.28 21.26
CA TRP A 354 -2.75 22.25 20.03
C TRP A 354 -2.49 20.83 19.54
N LEU A 355 -2.24 19.88 20.47
CA LEU A 355 -1.97 18.49 20.14
C LEU A 355 -3.21 17.80 19.56
N SER A 356 -4.39 18.08 20.13
CA SER A 356 -5.65 17.57 19.61
C SER A 356 -5.95 18.09 18.21
N GLN A 357 -5.52 19.29 17.87
CA GLN A 357 -5.79 19.92 16.58
C GLN A 357 -4.79 19.47 15.49
N TYR A 358 -3.49 19.41 15.78
CA TYR A 358 -2.45 19.17 14.76
C TYR A 358 -1.63 17.89 14.98
N GLY A 359 -1.75 17.25 16.13
CA GLY A 359 -0.94 16.08 16.49
C GLY A 359 -1.10 14.91 15.54
N LEU A 360 -2.33 14.64 15.11
CA LEU A 360 -2.61 13.56 14.15
C LEU A 360 -1.91 13.80 12.80
N MET A 361 -1.94 15.03 12.29
CA MET A 361 -1.25 15.39 11.04
C MET A 361 0.27 15.25 11.16
N ALA A 362 0.83 15.71 12.28
CA ALA A 362 2.26 15.57 12.56
C ALA A 362 2.68 14.09 12.67
N ALA A 363 1.88 13.27 13.36
CA ALA A 363 2.12 11.84 13.47
C ALA A 363 2.09 11.12 12.12
N LEU A 364 1.12 11.45 11.26
CA LEU A 364 1.03 10.90 9.90
C LEU A 364 2.19 11.34 9.00
N ALA A 365 2.66 12.58 9.14
CA ALA A 365 3.82 13.07 8.41
C ALA A 365 5.09 12.26 8.72
N VAL A 366 5.21 11.71 9.93
CA VAL A 366 6.29 10.80 10.33
C VAL A 366 6.01 9.36 9.93
N GLU A 367 4.78 8.89 10.14
CA GLU A 367 4.37 7.51 9.87
C GLU A 367 4.50 7.13 8.39
N VAL A 368 4.01 7.99 7.49
CA VAL A 368 3.93 7.71 6.05
C VAL A 368 5.27 7.32 5.44
N PRO A 369 6.36 8.09 5.56
CA PRO A 369 7.65 7.71 4.98
C PRO A 369 8.24 6.45 5.63
N LEU A 370 8.09 6.27 6.94
CA LEU A 370 8.60 5.09 7.65
C LEU A 370 7.85 3.81 7.23
N LEU A 371 6.55 3.91 7.07
CA LEU A 371 5.74 2.78 6.64
C LEU A 371 6.00 2.41 5.18
N LEU A 372 6.29 3.40 4.32
CA LEU A 372 6.70 3.16 2.94
C LEU A 372 8.03 2.39 2.86
N VAL A 373 8.99 2.69 3.74
CA VAL A 373 10.22 1.92 3.85
C VAL A 373 9.91 0.47 4.24
N ALA A 374 9.08 0.25 5.27
CA ALA A 374 8.66 -1.09 5.70
C ALA A 374 7.98 -1.89 4.57
N LEU A 375 7.08 -1.25 3.82
CA LEU A 375 6.41 -1.83 2.65
C LEU A 375 7.40 -2.26 1.57
N ASN A 376 8.31 -1.36 1.18
CA ASN A 376 9.32 -1.65 0.16
C ASN A 376 10.24 -2.80 0.57
N MET A 377 10.67 -2.85 1.83
CA MET A 377 11.48 -3.95 2.35
C MET A 377 10.72 -5.27 2.28
N ARG A 378 9.47 -5.29 2.74
CA ARG A 378 8.64 -6.49 2.73
C ARG A 378 8.36 -7.00 1.31
N SER A 379 8.09 -6.10 0.38
CA SER A 379 7.89 -6.45 -1.03
C SER A 379 9.15 -7.05 -1.65
N ARG A 380 10.32 -6.45 -1.41
CA ARG A 380 11.61 -6.98 -1.91
C ARG A 380 11.91 -8.39 -1.37
N GLU A 381 11.63 -8.65 -0.10
CA GLU A 381 11.81 -9.98 0.48
C GLU A 381 10.93 -11.03 -0.20
N ARG A 382 9.63 -10.70 -0.44
CA ARG A 382 8.70 -11.61 -1.13
C ARG A 382 9.17 -11.90 -2.55
N HIS A 383 9.51 -10.87 -3.33
CA HIS A 383 10.01 -11.07 -4.69
C HIS A 383 11.33 -11.84 -4.74
N ALA A 384 12.21 -11.66 -3.75
CA ALA A 384 13.44 -12.44 -3.66
C ALA A 384 13.17 -13.93 -3.38
N VAL A 385 12.14 -14.25 -2.58
CA VAL A 385 11.71 -15.63 -2.34
C VAL A 385 11.10 -16.24 -3.60
N GLU A 386 10.18 -15.53 -4.25
CA GLU A 386 9.55 -15.95 -5.51
C GLU A 386 10.59 -16.16 -6.62
N ALA A 387 11.56 -15.25 -6.76
CA ALA A 387 12.65 -15.39 -7.72
C ALA A 387 13.54 -16.61 -7.41
N ARG A 388 13.78 -16.91 -6.13
CA ARG A 388 14.53 -18.14 -5.73
C ARG A 388 13.73 -19.41 -6.02
N GLU A 389 12.44 -19.42 -5.75
CA GLU A 389 11.55 -20.55 -6.09
C GLU A 389 11.49 -20.77 -7.60
N GLN A 390 11.40 -19.71 -8.40
CA GLN A 390 11.46 -19.78 -9.86
C GLN A 390 12.84 -20.26 -10.35
N ALA A 391 13.93 -19.79 -9.74
CA ALA A 391 15.28 -20.25 -10.06
C ALA A 391 15.48 -21.74 -9.71
N MET A 392 14.92 -22.22 -8.61
CA MET A 392 14.93 -23.64 -8.26
C MET A 392 14.07 -24.48 -9.21
N SER A 393 12.97 -23.96 -9.73
CA SER A 393 12.15 -24.64 -10.74
C SER A 393 12.81 -24.68 -12.13
N SER A 394 13.86 -23.91 -12.37
CA SER A 394 14.62 -23.93 -13.63
C SER A 394 15.53 -25.14 -13.79
N GLN A 395 15.85 -25.83 -12.71
CA GLN A 395 16.68 -27.03 -12.69
C GLN A 395 15.91 -28.22 -12.12
N ASP A 396 16.18 -29.41 -12.65
CA ASP A 396 15.67 -30.67 -12.10
C ASP A 396 16.28 -30.89 -10.70
N ALA A 397 15.42 -31.05 -9.70
CA ALA A 397 15.81 -31.13 -8.29
C ALA A 397 16.79 -32.27 -7.95
N LEU A 398 16.73 -33.39 -8.71
CA LEU A 398 17.62 -34.54 -8.50
C LEU A 398 18.95 -34.36 -9.22
N THR A 399 18.93 -33.92 -10.48
CA THR A 399 20.12 -33.98 -11.36
C THR A 399 20.83 -32.65 -11.50
N GLY A 400 20.19 -31.52 -11.13
CA GLY A 400 20.71 -30.17 -11.33
C GLY A 400 20.90 -29.80 -12.81
N LEU A 401 20.27 -30.55 -13.73
CA LEU A 401 20.19 -30.23 -15.16
C LEU A 401 19.02 -29.29 -15.42
N LEU A 402 18.99 -28.72 -16.63
CA LEU A 402 17.85 -27.89 -17.04
C LEU A 402 16.54 -28.69 -16.96
N ALA A 403 15.50 -28.11 -16.38
CA ALA A 403 14.19 -28.73 -16.26
C ALA A 403 13.56 -28.97 -17.65
N ALA A 404 12.71 -29.98 -17.78
CA ALA A 404 12.15 -30.41 -19.06
C ALA A 404 11.51 -29.27 -19.87
N HIS A 405 10.69 -28.43 -19.22
CA HIS A 405 10.01 -27.32 -19.89
C HIS A 405 10.98 -26.29 -20.47
N LEU A 406 12.03 -25.94 -19.72
CA LEU A 406 13.06 -24.98 -20.18
C LEU A 406 13.95 -25.59 -21.28
N PHE A 407 14.20 -26.91 -21.21
CA PHE A 407 14.87 -27.60 -22.30
C PHE A 407 14.06 -27.53 -23.59
N HIS A 408 12.77 -27.77 -23.53
CA HIS A 408 11.86 -27.68 -24.70
C HIS A 408 11.79 -26.25 -25.24
N ASP A 409 11.74 -25.23 -24.38
CA ASP A 409 11.78 -23.83 -24.81
C ASP A 409 13.08 -23.49 -25.54
N ARG A 410 14.22 -23.95 -25.01
CA ARG A 410 15.53 -23.78 -25.67
C ARG A 410 15.59 -24.51 -26.99
N PHE A 411 15.06 -25.73 -27.02
CA PHE A 411 14.97 -26.54 -28.23
C PHE A 411 14.15 -25.80 -29.32
N LYS A 412 12.98 -25.27 -28.98
CA LYS A 412 12.15 -24.47 -29.88
C LYS A 412 12.90 -23.25 -30.45
N GLN A 413 13.68 -22.57 -29.62
CA GLN A 413 14.49 -21.44 -30.06
C GLN A 413 15.58 -21.87 -31.06
N VAL A 414 16.25 -23.00 -30.82
CA VAL A 414 17.31 -23.51 -31.70
C VAL A 414 16.72 -23.99 -33.03
N VAL A 415 15.58 -24.68 -33.02
CA VAL A 415 14.84 -25.03 -34.26
C VAL A 415 14.49 -23.78 -35.06
N GLY A 416 13.95 -22.75 -34.41
CA GLY A 416 13.59 -21.51 -35.08
C GLY A 416 14.81 -20.78 -35.70
N ARG A 417 15.99 -20.82 -35.03
CA ARG A 417 17.23 -20.29 -35.58
C ARG A 417 17.75 -21.12 -36.76
N ALA A 418 17.73 -22.44 -36.64
CA ALA A 418 18.15 -23.35 -37.70
C ALA A 418 17.26 -23.16 -38.95
N GLN A 419 15.96 -23.03 -38.81
CA GLN A 419 15.04 -22.78 -39.91
C GLN A 419 15.27 -21.42 -40.58
N ARG A 420 15.44 -20.34 -39.80
CA ARG A 420 15.52 -18.97 -40.29
C ARG A 420 16.91 -18.60 -40.79
N TYR A 421 17.94 -18.99 -40.08
CA TYR A 421 19.33 -18.57 -40.34
C TYR A 421 20.23 -19.71 -40.84
N LYS A 422 19.67 -20.93 -40.95
CA LYS A 422 20.42 -22.15 -41.33
C LYS A 422 21.65 -22.42 -40.44
N GLU A 423 21.54 -22.02 -39.16
CA GLU A 423 22.57 -22.30 -38.17
C GLU A 423 22.69 -23.81 -37.95
N PRO A 424 23.93 -24.38 -38.06
CA PRO A 424 24.11 -25.80 -37.86
C PRO A 424 23.97 -26.15 -36.38
N ALA A 425 23.03 -27.06 -36.08
CA ALA A 425 22.85 -27.60 -34.74
C ALA A 425 22.32 -29.04 -34.80
N ALA A 426 22.53 -29.78 -33.71
CA ALA A 426 21.98 -31.10 -33.52
C ALA A 426 21.25 -31.21 -32.18
N VAL A 427 20.18 -31.97 -32.14
CA VAL A 427 19.48 -32.37 -30.92
C VAL A 427 19.61 -33.86 -30.71
N VAL A 428 19.94 -34.25 -29.49
CA VAL A 428 20.21 -35.64 -29.13
C VAL A 428 19.45 -36.03 -27.88
N TYR A 429 18.70 -37.09 -27.94
CA TYR A 429 18.06 -37.71 -26.78
C TYR A 429 18.86 -38.94 -26.33
N ILE A 430 19.10 -39.04 -25.03
CA ILE A 430 19.84 -40.11 -24.41
C ILE A 430 18.97 -40.76 -23.35
N GLU A 431 18.79 -42.07 -23.42
CA GLU A 431 18.00 -42.81 -22.44
C GLU A 431 18.86 -43.80 -21.68
N LEU A 432 18.74 -43.84 -20.35
CA LEU A 432 19.32 -44.89 -19.50
C LEU A 432 18.39 -46.11 -19.53
N VAL A 433 18.62 -47.01 -20.46
CA VAL A 433 17.72 -48.12 -20.81
C VAL A 433 17.44 -49.05 -19.64
N ASN A 434 18.50 -49.32 -18.85
CA ASN A 434 18.40 -50.27 -17.73
C ASN A 434 17.95 -49.59 -16.40
N TYR A 435 17.48 -48.35 -16.43
CA TYR A 435 17.04 -47.63 -15.23
C TYR A 435 15.90 -48.35 -14.46
N ARG A 436 14.89 -48.82 -15.19
CA ARG A 436 13.74 -49.56 -14.60
C ARG A 436 14.19 -50.88 -13.98
N TYR A 437 15.14 -51.58 -14.63
CA TYR A 437 15.75 -52.81 -14.10
C TYR A 437 16.51 -52.52 -12.81
N ILE A 438 17.37 -51.50 -12.80
CA ILE A 438 18.13 -51.07 -11.62
C ILE A 438 17.15 -50.72 -10.46
N LYS A 439 16.09 -49.96 -10.75
CA LYS A 439 15.08 -49.55 -9.75
C LYS A 439 14.36 -50.76 -9.15
N LYS A 440 14.01 -51.73 -10.00
CA LYS A 440 13.32 -52.96 -9.54
C LYS A 440 14.24 -53.90 -8.74
N THR A 441 15.52 -54.04 -9.15
CA THR A 441 16.46 -55.02 -8.57
C THR A 441 17.19 -54.48 -7.34
N TRP A 442 17.54 -53.19 -7.33
CA TRP A 442 18.44 -52.57 -6.35
C TRP A 442 17.78 -51.46 -5.54
N GLY A 443 16.54 -51.10 -5.85
CA GLY A 443 15.76 -50.07 -5.17
C GLY A 443 15.96 -48.67 -5.75
N THR A 444 15.09 -47.72 -5.29
CA THR A 444 15.03 -46.36 -5.81
C THR A 444 16.32 -45.56 -5.56
N ALA A 445 16.94 -45.73 -4.40
CA ALA A 445 18.16 -45.01 -4.06
C ALA A 445 19.32 -45.32 -5.01
N VAL A 446 19.49 -46.60 -5.42
CA VAL A 446 20.53 -47.00 -6.36
C VAL A 446 20.20 -46.52 -7.78
N ALA A 447 18.93 -46.50 -8.16
CA ALA A 447 18.49 -45.95 -9.44
C ALA A 447 18.73 -44.43 -9.54
N GLU A 448 18.39 -43.65 -8.52
CA GLU A 448 18.67 -42.20 -8.43
C GLU A 448 20.18 -41.93 -8.47
N GLN A 449 20.99 -42.71 -7.72
CA GLN A 449 22.42 -42.61 -7.77
C GLN A 449 22.99 -42.94 -9.17
N SER A 450 22.34 -43.84 -9.90
CA SER A 450 22.69 -44.15 -11.29
C SER A 450 22.41 -42.98 -12.24
N LEU A 451 21.30 -42.25 -12.04
CA LEU A 451 21.01 -41.01 -12.77
C LEU A 451 22.07 -39.93 -12.50
N LEU A 452 22.39 -39.68 -11.22
CA LEU A 452 23.42 -38.71 -10.86
C LEU A 452 24.78 -39.03 -11.50
N ARG A 453 25.15 -40.32 -11.53
CA ARG A 453 26.38 -40.76 -12.18
C ARG A 453 26.32 -40.59 -13.71
N SER A 454 25.16 -40.78 -14.32
CA SER A 454 24.94 -40.50 -15.74
C SER A 454 25.18 -39.03 -16.05
N VAL A 455 24.68 -38.14 -15.22
CA VAL A 455 24.88 -36.69 -15.35
C VAL A 455 26.35 -36.29 -15.21
N ILE A 456 27.08 -36.86 -14.23
CA ILE A 456 28.52 -36.60 -14.06
C ILE A 456 29.30 -37.03 -15.31
N LYS A 457 28.94 -38.19 -15.90
CA LYS A 457 29.60 -38.68 -17.12
C LYS A 457 29.27 -37.81 -18.33
N LEU A 458 28.00 -37.38 -18.46
CA LEU A 458 27.56 -36.44 -19.47
C LEU A 458 28.33 -35.10 -19.40
N ARG A 459 28.38 -34.48 -18.23
CA ARG A 459 29.10 -33.21 -18.04
C ARG A 459 30.59 -33.28 -18.33
N ARG A 460 31.24 -34.43 -18.09
CA ARG A 460 32.68 -34.62 -18.39
C ARG A 460 32.99 -34.71 -19.89
N ILE A 461 31.98 -35.08 -20.69
CA ILE A 461 32.15 -35.30 -22.13
C ILE A 461 31.75 -34.08 -22.93
N LEU A 462 30.84 -33.27 -22.37
CA LEU A 462 30.29 -32.10 -23.03
C LEU A 462 31.15 -30.85 -22.81
N ARG A 463 31.09 -29.93 -23.75
CA ARG A 463 31.66 -28.57 -23.62
C ARG A 463 30.69 -27.67 -22.89
N ASP A 464 31.17 -26.60 -22.24
CA ASP A 464 30.35 -25.67 -21.46
C ASP A 464 29.28 -24.94 -22.27
N VAL A 465 29.38 -24.93 -23.60
CA VAL A 465 28.44 -24.25 -24.52
C VAL A 465 27.19 -25.08 -24.81
N ASN A 466 27.17 -26.38 -24.47
CA ASN A 466 26.08 -27.29 -24.82
C ASN A 466 24.98 -27.28 -23.77
N THR A 467 23.74 -27.19 -24.22
CA THR A 467 22.57 -27.24 -23.32
C THR A 467 22.22 -28.70 -23.01
N VAL A 468 22.11 -29.01 -21.70
CA VAL A 468 21.70 -30.33 -21.21
C VAL A 468 20.50 -30.20 -20.29
N GLY A 469 19.47 -30.98 -20.57
CA GLY A 469 18.25 -31.01 -19.75
C GLY A 469 17.82 -32.43 -19.41
N ARG A 470 17.10 -32.62 -18.32
CA ARG A 470 16.37 -33.86 -18.03
C ARG A 470 14.95 -33.73 -18.57
N ILE A 471 14.61 -34.62 -19.52
CA ILE A 471 13.33 -34.54 -20.25
C ILE A 471 12.28 -35.46 -19.61
N ASP A 472 12.71 -36.62 -19.09
CA ASP A 472 11.86 -37.65 -18.53
C ASP A 472 12.56 -38.40 -17.39
N GLU A 473 11.92 -39.39 -16.76
CA GLU A 473 12.41 -40.13 -15.58
C GLU A 473 13.88 -40.59 -15.78
N ALA A 474 14.22 -41.13 -16.93
CA ALA A 474 15.55 -41.64 -17.25
C ALA A 474 16.09 -41.12 -18.59
N ARG A 475 15.56 -40.04 -19.12
CA ARG A 475 15.88 -39.46 -20.42
C ARG A 475 16.49 -38.08 -20.29
N PHE A 476 17.59 -37.86 -21.01
CA PHE A 476 18.29 -36.58 -21.10
C PHE A 476 18.23 -36.04 -22.51
N GLY A 477 18.09 -34.75 -22.65
CA GLY A 477 18.20 -34.04 -23.91
C GLY A 477 19.45 -33.21 -23.99
N LEU A 478 20.09 -33.20 -25.13
CA LEU A 478 21.24 -32.36 -25.45
C LEU A 478 20.97 -31.52 -26.67
N ILE A 479 21.37 -30.26 -26.62
CA ILE A 479 21.40 -29.35 -27.78
C ILE A 479 22.86 -29.03 -28.05
N LEU A 480 23.32 -29.35 -29.24
CA LEU A 480 24.71 -29.17 -29.70
C LEU A 480 24.68 -28.09 -30.79
N GLU A 481 25.13 -26.89 -30.45
CA GLU A 481 25.22 -25.78 -31.41
C GLU A 481 26.52 -25.86 -32.23
N GLY A 482 26.48 -25.45 -33.50
CA GLY A 482 27.63 -25.48 -34.40
C GLY A 482 28.01 -26.85 -34.98
N VAL A 483 27.12 -27.84 -34.87
CA VAL A 483 27.37 -29.21 -35.36
C VAL A 483 26.61 -29.41 -36.68
N SER A 484 27.36 -29.66 -37.77
CA SER A 484 26.83 -29.82 -39.14
C SER A 484 26.91 -31.27 -39.67
N SER A 485 27.57 -32.22 -38.96
CA SER A 485 27.74 -33.60 -39.41
C SER A 485 27.49 -34.60 -38.28
N ARG A 486 27.23 -35.87 -38.64
CA ARG A 486 26.93 -36.95 -37.66
C ARG A 486 28.16 -37.37 -36.84
N SER A 487 29.39 -37.19 -37.38
CA SER A 487 30.61 -37.69 -36.74
C SER A 487 30.82 -37.16 -35.31
N PRO A 488 30.73 -35.82 -35.01
CA PRO A 488 30.90 -35.33 -33.66
C PRO A 488 29.86 -35.86 -32.67
N VAL A 489 28.59 -36.04 -33.13
CA VAL A 489 27.50 -36.60 -32.32
C VAL A 489 27.77 -38.09 -32.03
N THR A 490 28.19 -38.85 -33.05
CA THR A 490 28.51 -40.27 -32.92
C THR A 490 29.70 -40.49 -31.97
N ASP A 491 30.75 -39.66 -32.07
CA ASP A 491 31.93 -39.73 -31.18
C ASP A 491 31.56 -39.40 -29.73
N LEU A 492 30.72 -38.42 -29.53
CA LEU A 492 30.19 -38.06 -28.21
C LEU A 492 29.36 -39.20 -27.61
N ALA A 493 28.44 -39.75 -28.39
CA ALA A 493 27.58 -40.86 -27.98
C ALA A 493 28.40 -42.13 -27.69
N ALA A 494 29.39 -42.46 -28.52
CA ALA A 494 30.26 -43.61 -28.33
C ALA A 494 31.07 -43.48 -27.03
N ARG A 495 31.65 -42.30 -26.76
CA ARG A 495 32.37 -42.02 -25.50
C ARG A 495 31.45 -42.14 -24.28
N LEU A 496 30.20 -41.69 -24.39
CA LEU A 496 29.23 -41.79 -23.30
C LEU A 496 28.84 -43.25 -23.01
N ILE A 497 28.58 -44.03 -24.06
CA ILE A 497 28.28 -45.46 -23.94
C ILE A 497 29.46 -46.21 -23.33
N ALA A 498 30.67 -46.00 -23.84
CA ALA A 498 31.88 -46.61 -23.28
C ALA A 498 32.10 -46.24 -21.80
N ALA A 499 31.89 -44.95 -21.46
CA ALA A 499 31.96 -44.50 -20.08
C ALA A 499 30.87 -45.13 -19.19
N GLY A 500 29.68 -45.41 -19.74
CA GLY A 500 28.59 -46.09 -19.05
C GLY A 500 28.92 -47.53 -18.65
N LEU A 501 29.64 -48.23 -19.50
CA LEU A 501 30.03 -49.63 -19.28
C LEU A 501 31.14 -49.80 -18.21
N MET A 502 31.85 -48.71 -17.88
CA MET A 502 32.89 -48.80 -16.84
C MET A 502 32.26 -48.88 -15.44
N PRO A 503 32.74 -49.75 -14.54
CA PRO A 503 32.27 -49.87 -13.17
C PRO A 503 32.33 -48.55 -12.43
N LEU A 504 31.27 -48.24 -11.63
CA LEU A 504 31.16 -47.01 -10.89
C LEU A 504 31.66 -47.21 -9.46
N LYS A 505 32.65 -46.42 -9.03
CA LYS A 505 33.06 -46.39 -7.62
C LYS A 505 31.88 -45.97 -6.72
N GLY A 506 31.56 -46.80 -5.73
CA GLY A 506 30.49 -46.54 -4.75
C GLY A 506 29.11 -47.06 -5.14
N LEU A 507 28.92 -47.70 -6.33
CA LEU A 507 27.79 -48.56 -6.66
C LEU A 507 28.25 -50.02 -6.62
N LYS A 508 27.32 -50.97 -6.49
CA LYS A 508 27.67 -52.37 -6.62
C LYS A 508 28.37 -52.62 -7.97
N PRO A 509 29.43 -53.41 -8.04
CA PRO A 509 30.26 -53.62 -9.25
C PRO A 509 29.45 -54.12 -10.46
N GLU A 510 28.32 -54.79 -10.20
CA GLU A 510 27.45 -55.38 -11.25
C GLU A 510 26.53 -54.36 -11.94
N VAL A 511 26.42 -53.10 -11.43
CA VAL A 511 25.55 -52.06 -11.99
C VAL A 511 26.32 -51.27 -13.05
N VAL A 512 26.10 -51.58 -14.31
CA VAL A 512 26.57 -50.82 -15.47
C VAL A 512 25.46 -49.94 -16.02
N LEU A 513 25.80 -48.80 -16.61
CA LEU A 513 24.84 -47.88 -17.21
C LEU A 513 24.77 -48.17 -18.72
N GLN A 514 23.58 -48.52 -19.21
CA GLN A 514 23.36 -48.79 -20.62
C GLN A 514 22.60 -47.61 -21.25
N PHE A 515 23.22 -46.97 -22.24
CA PHE A 515 22.65 -45.82 -22.91
C PHE A 515 22.21 -46.13 -24.34
N HIS A 516 21.03 -45.65 -24.72
CA HIS A 516 20.62 -45.50 -26.10
C HIS A 516 20.64 -44.01 -26.47
N VAL A 517 20.98 -43.74 -27.71
CA VAL A 517 21.14 -42.37 -28.21
C VAL A 517 20.40 -42.23 -29.53
N ALA A 518 19.47 -41.29 -29.59
CA ALA A 518 18.79 -40.86 -30.81
C ALA A 518 19.15 -39.41 -31.13
N GLY A 519 19.57 -39.15 -32.36
CA GLY A 519 20.03 -37.81 -32.79
C GLY A 519 19.34 -37.31 -34.05
N VAL A 520 19.26 -36.00 -34.20
CA VAL A 520 18.87 -35.32 -35.43
C VAL A 520 19.81 -34.17 -35.70
N LEU A 521 20.20 -33.99 -36.97
CA LEU A 521 20.91 -32.79 -37.42
C LEU A 521 19.94 -31.90 -38.19
N PHE A 522 19.94 -30.62 -37.88
CA PHE A 522 19.09 -29.67 -38.61
C PHE A 522 19.59 -29.37 -40.02
N SER A 523 20.82 -29.79 -40.37
CA SER A 523 21.32 -29.81 -41.74
C SER A 523 20.71 -30.91 -42.58
N GLU A 524 20.15 -31.97 -41.98
CA GLU A 524 19.61 -33.14 -42.68
C GLU A 524 18.09 -33.21 -42.64
N ARG A 525 17.51 -32.74 -41.54
CA ARG A 525 16.05 -32.75 -41.33
C ARG A 525 15.60 -31.51 -40.54
N LEU A 526 14.70 -30.77 -41.13
CA LEU A 526 13.99 -29.65 -40.53
C LEU A 526 12.53 -30.06 -40.24
N GLY A 527 11.95 -29.59 -39.15
CA GLY A 527 10.57 -29.85 -38.76
C GLY A 527 10.20 -28.97 -37.56
N SER A 528 8.98 -29.11 -37.08
CA SER A 528 8.59 -28.44 -35.83
C SER A 528 9.31 -29.11 -34.64
N HIS A 529 9.52 -28.35 -33.56
CA HIS A 529 10.16 -28.90 -32.35
C HIS A 529 9.37 -30.08 -31.75
N GLU A 530 8.03 -30.06 -31.87
CA GLU A 530 7.15 -31.13 -31.40
C GLU A 530 7.29 -32.40 -32.21
N GLU A 531 7.28 -32.27 -33.55
CA GLU A 531 7.47 -33.42 -34.48
C GLU A 531 8.84 -34.07 -34.27
N ILE A 532 9.88 -33.28 -34.17
CA ILE A 532 11.24 -33.79 -33.96
C ILE A 532 11.38 -34.44 -32.56
N SER A 533 10.78 -33.81 -31.52
CA SER A 533 10.79 -34.35 -30.15
C SER A 533 10.09 -35.73 -30.11
N THR A 534 8.92 -35.84 -30.74
CA THR A 534 8.16 -37.09 -30.81
C THR A 534 8.92 -38.14 -31.60
N ALA A 535 9.45 -37.78 -32.77
CA ALA A 535 10.21 -38.70 -33.61
C ALA A 535 11.49 -39.25 -32.93
N LEU A 536 12.19 -38.40 -32.16
CA LEU A 536 13.33 -38.83 -31.36
C LEU A 536 12.94 -39.77 -30.21
N ALA A 537 11.83 -39.51 -29.56
CA ALA A 537 11.28 -40.37 -28.51
C ALA A 537 10.85 -41.75 -29.09
N ASP A 538 10.16 -41.77 -30.23
CA ASP A 538 9.73 -42.97 -30.90
C ASP A 538 10.93 -43.80 -31.42
N LEU A 539 11.95 -43.10 -31.91
CA LEU A 539 13.19 -43.74 -32.33
C LEU A 539 13.87 -44.46 -31.16
N LEU A 540 13.96 -43.84 -29.99
CA LEU A 540 14.49 -44.47 -28.75
C LEU A 540 13.65 -45.68 -28.33
N HIS A 541 12.31 -45.55 -28.35
CA HIS A 541 11.39 -46.63 -28.00
C HIS A 541 11.48 -47.82 -28.95
N SER A 542 11.81 -47.61 -30.23
CA SER A 542 11.95 -48.64 -31.23
C SER A 542 13.25 -49.46 -31.05
N MET A 543 14.20 -49.02 -30.20
CA MET A 543 15.47 -49.71 -29.98
C MET A 543 15.29 -50.85 -28.96
N ALA A 544 15.61 -52.07 -29.34
CA ALA A 544 15.62 -53.19 -28.41
C ALA A 544 16.70 -53.00 -27.33
N ALA A 545 16.41 -53.39 -26.08
CA ALA A 545 17.33 -53.17 -24.93
C ALA A 545 18.75 -53.75 -25.15
N ARG A 546 18.91 -54.77 -25.97
CA ARG A 546 20.21 -55.38 -26.33
C ARG A 546 20.57 -55.16 -27.80
N THR A 547 20.29 -53.96 -28.33
CA THR A 547 20.61 -53.64 -29.72
C THR A 547 22.13 -53.58 -29.94
N ARG A 548 22.59 -54.05 -31.14
CA ARG A 548 23.98 -53.86 -31.61
C ARG A 548 24.25 -52.44 -32.13
N ARG A 549 23.18 -51.62 -32.32
CA ARG A 549 23.27 -50.26 -32.82
C ARG A 549 22.60 -49.29 -31.80
N PRO A 550 23.29 -48.94 -30.70
CA PRO A 550 22.73 -48.12 -29.66
C PRO A 550 22.71 -46.62 -30.00
N ILE A 551 23.25 -46.23 -31.16
CA ILE A 551 23.23 -44.86 -31.69
C ILE A 551 22.47 -44.88 -32.99
N ARG A 552 21.41 -44.08 -33.09
CA ARG A 552 20.59 -43.93 -34.31
C ARG A 552 20.31 -42.46 -34.57
N PHE A 553 20.16 -42.13 -35.84
CA PHE A 553 19.75 -40.80 -36.29
C PHE A 553 18.38 -40.89 -36.98
N LEU A 554 17.60 -39.81 -36.90
CA LEU A 554 16.44 -39.69 -37.76
C LEU A 554 16.88 -39.64 -39.22
N GLU A 555 16.06 -40.27 -40.07
CA GLU A 555 16.38 -40.29 -41.50
C GLU A 555 16.25 -38.88 -42.09
N PRO A 556 17.07 -38.50 -43.06
CA PRO A 556 16.97 -37.26 -43.80
C PRO A 556 15.57 -37.18 -44.43
N GLU A 557 15.04 -35.99 -44.57
CA GLU A 557 13.81 -35.77 -45.30
C GLU A 557 14.05 -36.17 -46.77
N SER A 558 13.45 -37.29 -47.19
CA SER A 558 13.53 -37.74 -48.57
C SER A 558 12.87 -36.68 -49.44
N THR A 559 13.64 -35.97 -50.23
CA THR A 559 13.16 -35.24 -51.37
C THR A 559 12.48 -36.26 -52.32
N HIS A 560 11.17 -36.39 -52.23
CA HIS A 560 10.44 -37.07 -53.27
C HIS A 560 10.68 -36.31 -54.60
N PRO A 561 11.25 -36.94 -55.64
CA PRO A 561 11.26 -36.33 -56.96
C PRO A 561 9.77 -36.22 -57.37
N MET A 562 9.31 -35.03 -57.67
CA MET A 562 8.04 -34.80 -58.31
C MET A 562 7.93 -35.68 -59.57
N PRO A 563 6.85 -36.43 -59.81
CA PRO A 563 6.68 -37.15 -61.08
C PRO A 563 6.64 -36.13 -62.20
N LEU A 564 7.49 -36.31 -63.21
CA LEU A 564 7.42 -35.66 -64.49
C LEU A 564 6.06 -35.98 -65.13
N GLU A 565 5.10 -35.07 -65.08
CA GLU A 565 3.94 -35.13 -65.95
C GLU A 565 4.37 -34.87 -67.37
N THR A 566 4.23 -35.88 -68.20
CA THR A 566 4.43 -35.89 -69.63
C THR A 566 3.36 -34.97 -70.24
N GLU A 567 3.81 -33.89 -70.87
CA GLU A 567 2.98 -33.05 -71.76
C GLU A 567 2.54 -33.89 -72.96
N THR A 568 1.22 -34.04 -73.12
CA THR A 568 0.62 -34.22 -74.43
C THR A 568 -0.36 -33.09 -74.68
N GLY A 569 -0.04 -32.33 -75.72
CA GLY A 569 -0.73 -31.13 -76.10
C GLY A 569 -2.13 -31.35 -76.67
N THR A 570 -2.89 -30.29 -76.67
CA THR A 570 -3.63 -29.84 -77.89
C THR A 570 -4.22 -28.43 -77.62
N GLU A 571 -3.82 -27.52 -78.41
CA GLU A 571 -4.43 -26.36 -79.04
C GLU A 571 -5.86 -25.96 -78.66
N SER A 572 -6.03 -24.70 -78.22
CA SER A 572 -6.78 -23.64 -78.94
C SER A 572 -6.99 -22.41 -78.03
N ALA A 573 -6.52 -21.30 -78.56
CA ALA A 573 -6.93 -19.94 -78.18
C ALA A 573 -8.23 -19.59 -78.95
N PRO A 574 -8.87 -18.39 -78.86
CA PRO A 574 -8.54 -17.17 -78.10
C PRO A 574 -9.78 -16.51 -77.42
N ASP A 575 -9.57 -15.44 -76.78
CA ASP A 575 -10.22 -14.11 -76.83
C ASP A 575 -10.59 -13.49 -75.48
N SER A 576 -9.98 -12.33 -75.35
CA SER A 576 -10.51 -11.01 -74.97
C SER A 576 -10.94 -10.66 -73.55
N MET A 577 -10.25 -9.68 -73.09
CA MET A 577 -10.73 -8.37 -72.60
C MET A 577 -11.08 -8.13 -71.12
N GLU A 578 -10.44 -7.08 -70.71
CA GLU A 578 -10.80 -5.97 -69.80
C GLU A 578 -10.53 -6.14 -68.29
N SER A 579 -9.47 -5.49 -67.91
CA SER A 579 -9.37 -4.27 -67.07
C SER A 579 -10.35 -4.15 -65.91
N GLU A 580 -9.83 -4.14 -64.73
CA GLU A 580 -10.13 -3.03 -63.80
C GLU A 580 -9.12 -2.98 -62.66
N SER A 581 -8.47 -1.84 -62.59
CA SER A 581 -7.56 -1.43 -61.56
C SER A 581 -8.31 -0.78 -60.40
N ALA A 582 -8.00 -1.10 -59.18
CA ALA A 582 -8.23 -0.17 -58.05
C ALA A 582 -7.27 -0.43 -56.90
N PRO A 583 -6.93 0.58 -56.10
CA PRO A 583 -5.58 0.79 -55.63
C PRO A 583 -5.36 0.43 -54.15
N LEU A 584 -4.08 0.21 -53.82
CA LEU A 584 -3.53 0.10 -52.45
C LEU A 584 -3.72 1.38 -51.61
N PRO A 585 -4.03 1.32 -50.34
CA PRO A 585 -3.87 2.45 -49.43
C PRO A 585 -2.47 2.49 -48.86
N GLN A 586 -1.89 3.67 -48.98
CA GLN A 586 -0.59 4.09 -48.44
C GLN A 586 -0.65 4.27 -46.92
N LEU A 587 0.37 3.77 -46.23
CA LEU A 587 0.72 4.11 -44.85
C LEU A 587 1.52 5.44 -44.83
N PRO A 588 1.30 6.31 -43.85
CA PRO A 588 2.18 7.48 -43.66
C PRO A 588 3.37 7.12 -42.79
N LEU A 589 4.54 7.48 -43.28
CA LEU A 589 5.80 7.67 -42.56
C LEU A 589 5.75 8.96 -41.73
N HIS A 590 6.24 8.88 -40.54
CA HIS A 590 6.96 9.84 -39.68
C HIS A 590 6.70 9.42 -38.21
N VAL A 591 7.70 9.28 -37.36
CA VAL A 591 8.71 10.21 -36.87
C VAL A 591 9.86 9.42 -36.24
N ALA A 592 11.07 9.85 -36.47
CA ALA A 592 12.30 9.41 -35.85
C ALA A 592 12.35 9.80 -34.35
N ALA A 593 12.77 8.88 -33.48
CA ALA A 593 13.21 9.21 -32.14
C ALA A 593 14.63 8.66 -31.89
N SER A 594 15.49 9.60 -31.58
CA SER A 594 16.90 9.53 -31.29
C SER A 594 17.24 8.62 -30.10
N THR A 595 18.23 7.76 -30.29
CA THR A 595 18.94 7.01 -29.24
C THR A 595 19.89 7.94 -28.47
N PRO A 596 19.96 7.89 -27.12
CA PRO A 596 21.05 8.52 -26.40
C PRO A 596 22.26 7.57 -26.25
N LYS A 597 23.44 8.11 -26.58
CA LYS A 597 24.76 7.53 -26.36
C LYS A 597 25.04 7.29 -24.86
N PRO A 598 25.75 6.21 -24.48
CA PRO A 598 26.22 6.04 -23.11
C PRO A 598 27.46 6.92 -22.83
N ALA A 599 27.45 7.56 -21.65
CA ALA A 599 28.57 8.32 -21.12
C ALA A 599 29.65 7.41 -20.52
N PRO A 600 30.96 7.83 -20.53
CA PRO A 600 32.06 7.00 -20.09
C PRO A 600 32.18 6.93 -18.56
N LEU A 601 32.46 5.74 -18.05
CA LEU A 601 32.83 5.44 -16.66
C LEU A 601 34.12 6.15 -16.27
N ARG A 602 34.06 7.04 -15.29
CA ARG A 602 35.23 7.56 -14.59
C ARG A 602 35.67 6.58 -13.50
N ALA A 603 36.91 6.12 -13.64
CA ALA A 603 37.62 5.33 -12.65
C ALA A 603 37.81 6.13 -11.35
N LEU A 604 37.35 5.63 -10.21
CA LEU A 604 37.72 6.09 -8.88
C LEU A 604 38.93 5.31 -8.40
N LYS A 605 40.01 6.04 -8.26
CA LYS A 605 41.26 5.60 -7.64
C LYS A 605 41.05 5.31 -6.16
N SER A 606 41.54 4.17 -5.74
CA SER A 606 41.78 3.80 -4.35
C SER A 606 42.75 4.77 -3.69
N HIS A 607 42.40 5.31 -2.53
CA HIS A 607 43.35 5.78 -1.54
C HIS A 607 43.17 4.96 -0.26
N SER A 608 44.12 4.09 -0.06
CA SER A 608 44.58 3.56 1.23
C SER A 608 45.23 4.70 2.01
N ASN A 609 44.85 4.95 3.25
CA ASN A 609 45.77 5.05 4.39
C ASN A 609 45.04 5.45 5.69
N ARG A 610 45.30 4.66 6.68
CA ARG A 610 45.29 4.71 8.14
C ARG A 610 43.97 4.49 8.83
#